data_c95db4e9012c080aa80787c7fd302230
#
_entry.id   c95db4e9012c080aa80787c7fd302230
#
_cell.length_a   1.000
_cell.length_b   1.000
_cell.length_c   1.000
_cell.angle_alpha   90.00
_cell.angle_beta   90.00
_cell.angle_gamma   90.00
#
_symmetry.space_group_name_H-M   'P 1'
#
loop_
_entity.id
_entity.type
_entity.pdbx_description
1 polymer ?
#
loop_
_entity_poly.entity_id
_entity_poly.type
_entity_poly.pdbx_seq_one_letter_code
_entity_poly.pdbx_strand_id
1 'polypeptide(L)'
;KYACEKITDEDIQNLKEIHAEYIRIVRQEELDAIDVYQQNRLYHFSIYKISQLDRICAMIESLWDNLSFFKLIYGQKLLEGRESRERMIEEHQSYLDALKQRDSERISHLLAQNLKKRTENIPYSLDVYFHENA
;
A
#
# COMPACT_ATOMS: atom_id res chain seq x y z
N LYS A 1 -5.72 14.10 4.75
CA LYS A 1 -6.68 15.12 5.15
C LYS A 1 -7.88 15.12 4.22
N TYR A 2 -7.79 15.59 2.98
CA TYR A 2 -8.93 15.75 2.04
C TYR A 2 -9.75 14.48 1.83
N ALA A 3 -9.14 13.30 1.76
CA ALA A 3 -9.87 12.04 1.68
C ALA A 3 -10.75 11.81 2.91
N CYS A 4 -10.26 12.10 4.13
CA CYS A 4 -11.04 11.98 5.36
C CYS A 4 -12.22 12.94 5.43
N GLU A 5 -12.10 14.13 4.83
CA GLU A 5 -13.17 15.11 4.79
C GLU A 5 -14.30 14.73 3.82
N LYS A 6 -13.95 14.01 2.73
CA LYS A 6 -14.87 13.70 1.64
C LYS A 6 -15.40 12.26 1.63
N ILE A 7 -14.77 11.36 2.38
CA ILE A 7 -15.10 9.93 2.36
C ILE A 7 -16.55 9.68 2.74
N THR A 8 -17.21 8.86 1.95
CA THR A 8 -18.59 8.40 2.17
C THR A 8 -18.63 7.01 2.78
N ASP A 9 -19.80 6.57 3.23
CA ASP A 9 -19.99 5.20 3.72
C ASP A 9 -19.85 4.18 2.57
N GLU A 10 -20.21 4.56 1.35
CA GLU A 10 -20.02 3.75 0.14
C GLU A 10 -18.51 3.57 -0.16
N ASP A 11 -17.70 4.63 -0.06
CA ASP A 11 -16.25 4.53 -0.21
C ASP A 11 -15.64 3.61 0.84
N ILE A 12 -16.11 3.70 2.09
CA ILE A 12 -15.66 2.80 3.18
C ILE A 12 -16.03 1.34 2.87
N GLN A 13 -17.22 1.09 2.35
CA GLN A 13 -17.63 -0.25 1.98
C GLN A 13 -16.79 -0.81 0.83
N ASN A 14 -16.55 -0.02 -0.20
CA ASN A 14 -15.67 -0.37 -1.31
C ASN A 14 -14.23 -0.68 -0.83
N LEU A 15 -13.67 0.15 0.05
CA LEU A 15 -12.34 -0.09 0.63
C LEU A 15 -12.28 -1.37 1.47
N LYS A 16 -13.34 -1.73 2.17
CA LYS A 16 -13.42 -3.03 2.89
C LYS A 16 -13.37 -4.21 1.93
N GLU A 17 -14.07 -4.13 0.80
CA GLU A 17 -14.10 -5.19 -0.22
C GLU A 17 -12.73 -5.35 -0.87
N ILE A 18 -12.08 -4.24 -1.24
CA ILE A 18 -10.72 -4.23 -1.77
C ILE A 18 -9.74 -4.83 -0.75
N HIS A 19 -9.87 -4.47 0.54
CA HIS A 19 -9.02 -4.99 1.60
C HIS A 19 -9.25 -6.47 1.88
N ALA A 20 -10.49 -6.94 1.84
CA ALA A 20 -10.81 -8.36 1.98
C ALA A 20 -10.16 -9.20 0.86
N GLU A 21 -10.20 -8.72 -0.38
CA GLU A 21 -9.54 -9.37 -1.50
C GLU A 21 -8.00 -9.34 -1.35
N TYR A 22 -7.43 -8.22 -0.87
CA TYR A 22 -6.01 -8.13 -0.55
C TYR A 22 -5.58 -9.19 0.47
N ILE A 23 -6.35 -9.36 1.55
CA ILE A 23 -6.11 -10.39 2.58
C ILE A 23 -6.14 -11.79 1.95
N ARG A 24 -7.14 -12.07 1.10
CA ARG A 24 -7.29 -13.34 0.41
C ARG A 24 -6.06 -13.68 -0.43
N ILE A 25 -5.58 -12.71 -1.20
CA ILE A 25 -4.39 -12.88 -2.07
C ILE A 25 -3.14 -13.10 -1.22
N VAL A 26 -2.88 -12.25 -0.22
CA VAL A 26 -1.65 -12.27 0.60
C VAL A 26 -1.53 -13.56 1.44
N ARG A 27 -2.65 -14.18 1.80
CA ARG A 27 -2.69 -15.43 2.60
C ARG A 27 -2.62 -16.71 1.78
N GLN A 28 -2.57 -16.64 0.46
CA GLN A 28 -2.36 -17.82 -0.38
C GLN A 28 -0.99 -18.44 -0.10
N GLU A 29 -0.90 -19.77 -0.20
CA GLU A 29 0.37 -20.48 -0.08
C GLU A 29 1.28 -20.16 -1.27
N GLU A 30 0.74 -20.27 -2.48
CA GLU A 30 1.38 -19.86 -3.73
C GLU A 30 0.77 -18.53 -4.17
N LEU A 31 1.42 -17.43 -3.81
CA LEU A 31 0.98 -16.09 -4.19
C LEU A 31 1.84 -15.51 -5.33
N ASP A 32 1.21 -14.75 -6.21
CA ASP A 32 1.89 -13.93 -7.21
C ASP A 32 2.17 -12.53 -6.65
N ALA A 33 3.43 -12.10 -6.66
CA ALA A 33 3.82 -10.77 -6.23
C ALA A 33 3.18 -9.67 -7.08
N ILE A 34 2.86 -9.96 -8.34
CA ILE A 34 2.19 -9.02 -9.25
C ILE A 34 0.75 -8.81 -8.79
N ASP A 35 0.03 -9.86 -8.43
CA ASP A 35 -1.34 -9.75 -7.92
C ASP A 35 -1.39 -8.95 -6.62
N VAL A 36 -0.46 -9.22 -5.70
CA VAL A 36 -0.32 -8.45 -4.46
C VAL A 36 -0.03 -6.97 -4.76
N TYR A 37 0.89 -6.69 -5.68
CA TYR A 37 1.22 -5.33 -6.08
C TYR A 37 0.01 -4.59 -6.69
N GLN A 38 -0.73 -5.24 -7.58
CA GLN A 38 -1.91 -4.65 -8.23
C GLN A 38 -3.01 -4.35 -7.21
N GLN A 39 -3.28 -5.28 -6.32
CA GLN A 39 -4.30 -5.10 -5.29
C GLN A 39 -3.89 -4.04 -4.26
N ASN A 40 -2.61 -3.98 -3.87
CA ASN A 40 -2.06 -2.91 -3.05
C ASN A 40 -2.20 -1.53 -3.73
N ARG A 41 -1.91 -1.45 -5.04
CA ARG A 41 -2.10 -0.24 -5.82
C ARG A 41 -3.56 0.19 -5.84
N LEU A 42 -4.48 -0.75 -6.12
CA LEU A 42 -5.92 -0.49 -6.13
C LEU A 42 -6.39 0.10 -4.80
N TYR A 43 -5.97 -0.48 -3.68
CA TYR A 43 -6.33 -0.01 -2.34
C TYR A 43 -5.88 1.44 -2.11
N HIS A 44 -4.61 1.75 -2.35
CA HIS A 44 -4.08 3.09 -2.14
C HIS A 44 -4.69 4.14 -3.06
N PHE A 45 -4.85 3.81 -4.36
CA PHE A 45 -5.45 4.74 -5.32
C PHE A 45 -6.93 4.98 -5.08
N SER A 46 -7.67 4.00 -4.57
CA SER A 46 -9.05 4.22 -4.13
C SER A 46 -9.13 5.29 -3.03
N ILE A 47 -8.19 5.29 -2.08
CA ILE A 47 -8.10 6.34 -1.04
C ILE A 47 -7.72 7.70 -1.65
N TYR A 48 -6.72 7.73 -2.55
CA TYR A 48 -6.26 9.00 -3.14
C TYR A 48 -7.35 9.68 -3.96
N LYS A 49 -8.11 8.92 -4.74
CA LYS A 49 -9.22 9.44 -5.58
C LYS A 49 -10.33 10.09 -4.77
N ILE A 50 -10.62 9.62 -3.55
CA ILE A 50 -11.59 10.25 -2.64
C ILE A 50 -11.21 11.72 -2.35
N SER A 51 -9.92 12.06 -2.38
CA SER A 51 -9.47 13.44 -2.16
C SER A 51 -9.95 14.43 -3.23
N GLN A 52 -10.26 13.95 -4.44
CA GLN A 52 -10.61 14.75 -5.63
C GLN A 52 -9.51 15.74 -6.03
N LEU A 53 -8.26 15.41 -5.74
CA LEU A 53 -7.08 16.18 -6.13
C LEU A 53 -6.44 15.55 -7.38
N ASP A 54 -7.09 15.65 -8.52
CA ASP A 54 -6.75 14.91 -9.74
C ASP A 54 -5.30 15.10 -10.18
N ARG A 55 -4.76 16.32 -10.12
CA ARG A 55 -3.36 16.60 -10.47
C ARG A 55 -2.38 15.90 -9.53
N ILE A 56 -2.67 15.88 -8.23
CA ILE A 56 -1.85 15.19 -7.24
C ILE A 56 -1.94 13.68 -7.45
N CYS A 57 -3.14 13.15 -7.71
CA CYS A 57 -3.33 11.73 -8.02
C CYS A 57 -2.54 11.32 -9.26
N ALA A 58 -2.56 12.12 -10.34
CA ALA A 58 -1.79 11.85 -11.55
C ALA A 58 -0.28 11.88 -11.32
N MET A 59 0.23 12.81 -10.49
CA MET A 59 1.64 12.84 -10.10
C MET A 59 2.05 11.60 -9.29
N ILE A 60 1.22 11.18 -8.33
CA ILE A 60 1.45 9.96 -7.55
C ILE A 60 1.43 8.74 -8.48
N GLU A 61 0.52 8.68 -9.43
CA GLU A 61 0.43 7.59 -10.39
C GLU A 61 1.69 7.48 -11.25
N SER A 62 2.17 8.58 -11.80
CA SER A 62 3.44 8.62 -12.54
C SER A 62 4.63 8.14 -11.70
N LEU A 63 4.71 8.54 -10.43
CA LEU A 63 5.76 8.06 -9.52
C LEU A 63 5.64 6.56 -9.25
N TRP A 64 4.42 6.05 -9.07
CA TRP A 64 4.20 4.62 -8.89
C TRP A 64 4.62 3.81 -10.13
N ASP A 65 4.33 4.29 -11.32
CA ASP A 65 4.70 3.63 -12.57
C ASP A 65 6.22 3.62 -12.75
N ASN A 66 6.89 4.73 -12.48
CA ASN A 66 8.35 4.83 -12.54
C ASN A 66 9.06 3.96 -11.50
N LEU A 67 8.45 3.72 -10.35
CA LEU A 67 8.99 2.91 -9.27
C LEU A 67 8.47 1.47 -9.25
N SER A 68 7.67 1.06 -10.24
CA SER A 68 6.99 -0.25 -10.25
C SER A 68 7.96 -1.42 -10.12
N PHE A 69 9.08 -1.38 -10.84
CA PHE A 69 10.11 -2.41 -10.79
C PHE A 69 10.70 -2.57 -9.37
N PHE A 70 11.09 -1.46 -8.74
CA PHE A 70 11.61 -1.47 -7.37
C PHE A 70 10.58 -1.95 -6.35
N LYS A 71 9.33 -1.57 -6.54
CA LYS A 71 8.22 -2.00 -5.67
C LYS A 71 7.95 -3.49 -5.79
N LEU A 72 8.07 -4.07 -6.98
CA LEU A 72 7.92 -5.51 -7.17
C LEU A 72 9.06 -6.29 -6.48
N ILE A 73 10.33 -5.90 -6.70
CA ILE A 73 11.48 -6.54 -6.06
C ILE A 73 11.38 -6.43 -4.53
N TYR A 74 11.13 -5.24 -4.02
CA TYR A 74 10.97 -5.02 -2.58
C TYR A 74 9.76 -5.80 -2.02
N GLY A 75 8.66 -5.82 -2.78
CA GLY A 75 7.45 -6.56 -2.43
C GLY A 75 7.69 -8.06 -2.32
N GLN A 76 8.42 -8.66 -3.25
CA GLN A 76 8.77 -10.09 -3.21
C GLN A 76 9.44 -10.47 -1.88
N LYS A 77 10.44 -9.71 -1.44
CA LYS A 77 11.11 -9.95 -0.14
C LYS A 77 10.16 -9.86 1.05
N LEU A 78 9.24 -8.90 1.04
CA LEU A 78 8.23 -8.77 2.09
C LEU A 78 7.26 -9.95 2.12
N LEU A 79 7.02 -10.58 0.97
CA LEU A 79 6.11 -11.70 0.82
C LEU A 79 6.70 -13.05 1.22
N GLU A 80 8.02 -13.18 1.39
CA GLU A 80 8.69 -14.42 1.80
C GLU A 80 8.31 -14.85 3.23
N GLY A 81 8.13 -13.88 4.15
CA GLY A 81 7.83 -14.14 5.55
C GLY A 81 6.36 -14.01 5.90
N ARG A 82 5.77 -15.01 6.58
CA ARG A 82 4.38 -14.96 7.05
C ARG A 82 4.10 -13.75 7.95
N GLU A 83 5.00 -13.48 8.88
CA GLU A 83 4.88 -12.32 9.78
C GLU A 83 4.89 -10.99 9.02
N SER A 84 5.71 -10.89 7.97
CA SER A 84 5.76 -9.71 7.11
C SER A 84 4.46 -9.51 6.33
N ARG A 85 3.85 -10.61 5.85
CA ARG A 85 2.55 -10.58 5.18
C ARG A 85 1.44 -10.08 6.12
N GLU A 86 1.38 -10.60 7.35
CA GLU A 86 0.37 -10.14 8.32
C GLU A 86 0.56 -8.67 8.68
N ARG A 87 1.81 -8.19 8.83
CA ARG A 87 2.07 -6.75 9.04
C ARG A 87 1.56 -5.88 7.89
N MET A 88 1.69 -6.33 6.63
CA MET A 88 1.15 -5.60 5.48
C MET A 88 -0.40 -5.51 5.53
N ILE A 89 -1.06 -6.58 5.96
CA ILE A 89 -2.52 -6.60 6.16
C ILE A 89 -2.93 -5.64 7.27
N GLU A 90 -2.24 -5.67 8.41
CA GLU A 90 -2.49 -4.78 9.56
C GLU A 90 -2.27 -3.30 9.20
N GLU A 91 -1.29 -3.00 8.37
CA GLU A 91 -1.04 -1.67 7.84
C GLU A 91 -2.26 -1.11 7.10
N HIS A 92 -2.79 -1.87 6.15
CA HIS A 92 -4.00 -1.48 5.40
C HIS A 92 -5.23 -1.38 6.31
N GLN A 93 -5.38 -2.30 7.26
CA GLN A 93 -6.48 -2.24 8.24
C GLN A 93 -6.40 -0.96 9.08
N SER A 94 -5.19 -0.55 9.49
CA SER A 94 -4.98 0.68 10.26
C SER A 94 -5.39 1.94 9.48
N TYR A 95 -5.13 1.98 8.15
CA TYR A 95 -5.61 3.07 7.30
C TYR A 95 -7.14 3.08 7.21
N LEU A 96 -7.75 1.93 7.01
CA LEU A 96 -9.20 1.81 6.93
C LEU A 96 -9.88 2.26 8.23
N ASP A 97 -9.32 1.90 9.38
CA ASP A 97 -9.86 2.30 10.68
C ASP A 97 -9.71 3.80 10.93
N ALA A 98 -8.60 4.41 10.54
CA ALA A 98 -8.43 5.86 10.60
C ALA A 98 -9.40 6.59 9.66
N LEU A 99 -9.65 6.07 8.46
CA LEU A 99 -10.61 6.62 7.50
C LEU A 99 -12.03 6.53 8.01
N LYS A 100 -12.45 5.40 8.60
CA LYS A 100 -13.78 5.24 9.23
C LYS A 100 -14.02 6.27 10.34
N GLN A 101 -12.97 6.58 11.09
CA GLN A 101 -13.02 7.58 12.17
C GLN A 101 -12.85 9.01 11.64
N ARG A 102 -12.60 9.20 10.35
CA ARG A 102 -12.26 10.47 9.71
C ARG A 102 -11.06 11.16 10.39
N ASP A 103 -10.16 10.36 10.98
CA ASP A 103 -8.97 10.84 11.69
C ASP A 103 -7.84 11.14 10.72
N SER A 104 -7.82 12.39 10.24
CA SER A 104 -6.85 12.85 9.25
C SER A 104 -5.42 12.96 9.81
N GLU A 105 -5.26 13.16 11.10
CA GLU A 105 -3.93 13.21 11.74
C GLU A 105 -3.35 11.81 11.83
N ARG A 106 -4.14 10.86 12.30
CA ARG A 106 -3.75 9.46 12.42
C ARG A 106 -3.35 8.86 11.06
N ILE A 107 -4.15 9.05 10.00
CA ILE A 107 -3.82 8.50 8.69
C ILE A 107 -2.58 9.15 8.10
N SER A 108 -2.38 10.46 8.30
CA SER A 108 -1.18 11.16 7.85
C SER A 108 0.07 10.65 8.55
N HIS A 109 -0.02 10.40 9.87
CA HIS A 109 1.06 9.84 10.66
C HIS A 109 1.41 8.40 10.21
N LEU A 110 0.40 7.54 10.04
CA LEU A 110 0.57 6.16 9.56
C LEU A 110 1.27 6.12 8.19
N LEU A 111 0.81 6.94 7.24
CA LEU A 111 1.42 7.02 5.90
C LEU A 111 2.86 7.51 5.96
N ALA A 112 3.14 8.54 6.76
CA ALA A 112 4.50 9.08 6.91
C ALA A 112 5.45 8.05 7.53
N GLN A 113 5.01 7.32 8.57
CA GLN A 113 5.81 6.26 9.20
C GLN A 113 6.11 5.12 8.22
N ASN A 114 5.12 4.69 7.44
CA ASN A 114 5.29 3.59 6.49
C ASN A 114 6.20 3.98 5.32
N LEU A 115 6.08 5.20 4.81
CA LEU A 115 6.99 5.72 3.80
C LEU A 115 8.43 5.77 4.33
N LYS A 116 8.63 6.27 5.55
CA LYS A 116 9.96 6.32 6.19
C LYS A 116 10.58 4.94 6.32
N LYS A 117 9.84 3.96 6.86
CA LYS A 117 10.31 2.57 6.99
C LYS A 117 10.71 1.97 5.65
N ARG A 118 9.93 2.22 4.58
CA ARG A 118 10.22 1.71 3.25
C ARG A 118 11.47 2.36 2.65
N THR A 119 11.63 3.67 2.82
CA THR A 119 12.81 4.42 2.34
C THR A 119 14.08 3.94 3.02
N GLU A 120 14.05 3.65 4.31
CA GLU A 120 15.21 3.14 5.06
C GLU A 120 15.64 1.72 4.62
N ASN A 121 14.72 0.92 4.08
CA ASN A 121 14.98 -0.47 3.67
C ASN A 121 15.29 -0.64 2.17
N ILE A 122 14.98 0.34 1.31
CA ILE A 122 15.25 0.27 -0.13
C ILE A 122 16.74 0.08 -0.46
N PRO A 123 17.69 0.83 0.12
CA PRO A 123 19.12 0.67 -0.18
C PRO A 123 19.60 -0.76 0.08
N TYR A 124 19.26 -1.33 1.22
CA TYR A 124 19.64 -2.70 1.57
C TYR A 124 19.06 -3.73 0.60
N SER A 125 17.82 -3.56 0.17
CA SER A 125 17.16 -4.48 -0.77
C SER A 125 17.80 -4.43 -2.15
N LEU A 126 18.24 -3.27 -2.61
CA LEU A 126 18.94 -3.10 -3.88
C LEU A 126 20.33 -3.72 -3.83
N ASP A 127 21.10 -3.47 -2.77
CA ASP A 127 22.43 -4.04 -2.59
C ASP A 127 22.40 -5.56 -2.63
N VAL A 128 21.48 -6.19 -1.91
CA VAL A 128 21.30 -7.65 -1.90
C VAL A 128 20.92 -8.16 -3.30
N TYR A 129 19.98 -7.49 -3.99
CA TYR A 129 19.56 -7.88 -5.33
C TYR A 129 20.71 -7.89 -6.33
N PHE A 130 21.54 -6.86 -6.32
CA PHE A 130 22.67 -6.76 -7.25
C PHE A 130 23.81 -7.70 -6.90
N HIS A 131 24.01 -8.06 -5.64
CA HIS A 131 25.03 -9.01 -5.23
C HIS A 131 24.64 -10.48 -5.46
N GLU A 132 23.35 -10.81 -5.35
CA GLU A 132 22.88 -12.19 -5.58
C GLU A 132 22.69 -12.52 -7.08
N ASN A 133 22.60 -11.52 -7.96
CA ASN A 133 22.38 -11.71 -9.40
C ASN A 133 23.56 -11.25 -10.27
N ALA A 134 24.71 -10.95 -9.69
CA ALA A 134 25.98 -10.65 -10.35
C ALA A 134 26.89 -11.88 -10.38
#